data_a7711cd876ca70864f27a2e8c1fafce9
#
_entry.id   a7711cd876ca70864f27a2e8c1fafce9
#
_cell.length_a   1.000
_cell.length_b   1.000
_cell.length_c   1.000
_cell.angle_alpha   90.00
_cell.angle_beta   90.00
_cell.angle_gamma   90.00
#
_symmetry.space_group_name_H-M   'P 1'
#
loop_
_entity.id
_entity.type
_entity.pdbx_description
1 polymer ?
#
loop_
_entity_poly.entity_id
_entity_poly.type
_entity_poly.pdbx_seq_one_letter_code
_entity_poly.pdbx_strand_id
1 'polypeptide(L)'
;MSHPAKVETDAAYPLPGHMRAWVLGDPGQLSLVDKPIPMPGRAEVLVHIDAVAICATDLEIIHHGAPALIGGGEPFNKMFTPGHEYMGTVAGLGPGVDEYRVGQRVSVEVHAGCGQCKRCREGMYTACLNYGLNYGDVDKGHRANGFTTDGGFAEYAVNNINTLIAIPDSMSDAEATLVVTAGTAMYGLTELGGLVAGEGVAVLGPGPIGLLGVAVAKALGASPVVLTGTRDNRLQIGRALGADHVINVRSEDAVEAVRRITAGKGLDYVLECSGAPDAVDQAARMLNRGGRICLAAFPHQPVSIDVAYIVRNNIYLYGIRGEGKSAAHRAEALMSQKRFDATKIHTHTFGLHELPTALRYAREHIDDAIKVVVTTRNTELARAAVPADDKSMHGNTKVSDG
;
A
#
# COMPACT_ATOMS: atom_id res chain seq x y z
N MET A 1 -22.63 -34.30 -10.92
CA MET A 1 -22.37 -33.17 -11.82
C MET A 1 -22.66 -31.91 -11.04
N SER A 2 -21.63 -31.25 -10.50
CA SER A 2 -21.80 -29.97 -9.81
C SER A 2 -22.12 -28.91 -10.87
N HIS A 3 -23.28 -28.28 -10.78
CA HIS A 3 -23.55 -27.06 -11.55
C HIS A 3 -22.39 -26.08 -11.26
N PRO A 4 -21.84 -25.40 -12.28
CA PRO A 4 -20.92 -24.30 -12.02
C PRO A 4 -21.65 -23.33 -11.10
N ALA A 5 -21.04 -23.05 -9.96
CA ALA A 5 -21.62 -22.12 -9.00
C ALA A 5 -21.78 -20.75 -9.70
N LYS A 6 -22.99 -20.23 -9.69
CA LYS A 6 -23.36 -19.02 -10.43
C LYS A 6 -22.75 -17.81 -9.73
N VAL A 7 -22.06 -16.98 -10.47
CA VAL A 7 -21.62 -15.65 -10.00
C VAL A 7 -22.88 -14.78 -9.88
N GLU A 8 -23.04 -14.15 -8.71
CA GLU A 8 -24.11 -13.21 -8.46
C GLU A 8 -23.74 -11.84 -9.03
N THR A 9 -24.57 -11.33 -9.93
CA THR A 9 -24.42 -9.99 -10.52
C THR A 9 -25.77 -9.27 -10.41
N ASP A 10 -25.75 -7.94 -10.44
CA ASP A 10 -26.95 -7.11 -10.42
C ASP A 10 -27.17 -6.48 -11.80
N ALA A 11 -28.41 -6.44 -12.27
CA ALA A 11 -28.78 -5.78 -13.54
C ALA A 11 -28.47 -4.26 -13.51
N ALA A 12 -28.39 -3.65 -12.35
CA ALA A 12 -27.96 -2.26 -12.19
C ALA A 12 -26.45 -2.06 -12.43
N TYR A 13 -25.66 -3.17 -12.44
CA TYR A 13 -24.22 -3.18 -12.69
C TYR A 13 -23.87 -4.17 -13.80
N PRO A 14 -24.28 -3.90 -15.07
CA PRO A 14 -24.03 -4.82 -16.16
C PRO A 14 -22.53 -4.96 -16.41
N LEU A 15 -22.04 -6.20 -16.48
CA LEU A 15 -20.63 -6.47 -16.75
C LEU A 15 -20.38 -6.42 -18.27
N PRO A 16 -19.42 -5.62 -18.75
CA PRO A 16 -18.94 -5.72 -20.13
C PRO A 16 -18.18 -7.05 -20.30
N GLY A 17 -18.06 -7.54 -21.53
CA GLY A 17 -17.30 -8.79 -21.79
C GLY A 17 -15.80 -8.63 -21.62
N HIS A 18 -15.28 -7.42 -21.81
CA HIS A 18 -13.86 -7.07 -21.78
C HIS A 18 -13.60 -5.82 -20.95
N MET A 19 -12.35 -5.66 -20.54
CA MET A 19 -11.86 -4.53 -19.76
C MET A 19 -10.53 -4.02 -20.30
N ARG A 20 -10.23 -2.77 -20.05
CA ARG A 20 -8.89 -2.21 -20.26
C ARG A 20 -8.03 -2.48 -19.04
N ALA A 21 -6.80 -2.94 -19.28
CA ALA A 21 -5.84 -3.22 -18.22
C ALA A 21 -4.40 -2.95 -18.71
N TRP A 22 -3.58 -2.42 -17.83
CA TRP A 22 -2.15 -2.34 -18.05
C TRP A 22 -1.51 -3.68 -17.70
N VAL A 23 -0.88 -4.31 -18.67
CA VAL A 23 -0.20 -5.60 -18.51
C VAL A 23 1.29 -5.41 -18.53
N LEU A 24 1.96 -5.95 -17.53
CA LEU A 24 3.41 -6.04 -17.46
C LEU A 24 3.85 -7.29 -18.25
N GLY A 25 4.61 -7.04 -19.31
CA GLY A 25 5.32 -8.06 -20.07
C GLY A 25 6.71 -8.32 -19.47
N ASP A 26 7.75 -8.21 -20.29
CA ASP A 26 9.13 -8.19 -19.78
C ASP A 26 9.32 -6.97 -18.84
N PRO A 27 10.30 -6.99 -17.93
CA PRO A 27 10.62 -5.86 -17.07
C PRO A 27 10.75 -4.54 -17.86
N GLY A 28 10.06 -3.49 -17.39
CA GLY A 28 9.97 -2.21 -18.04
C GLY A 28 8.98 -2.10 -19.20
N GLN A 29 8.30 -3.17 -19.58
CA GLN A 29 7.34 -3.20 -20.69
C GLN A 29 5.90 -3.25 -20.18
N LEU A 30 5.28 -2.09 -20.03
CA LEU A 30 3.89 -1.96 -19.60
C LEU A 30 3.03 -1.55 -20.80
N SER A 31 1.98 -2.32 -21.10
CA SER A 31 1.10 -2.11 -22.26
C SER A 31 -0.37 -2.06 -21.85
N LEU A 32 -1.11 -1.07 -22.36
CA LEU A 32 -2.57 -1.02 -22.19
C LEU A 32 -3.20 -1.97 -23.21
N VAL A 33 -3.94 -2.96 -22.71
CA VAL A 33 -4.59 -3.98 -23.53
C VAL A 33 -6.08 -4.07 -23.21
N ASP A 34 -6.84 -4.62 -24.16
CA ASP A 34 -8.20 -5.10 -23.95
C ASP A 34 -8.13 -6.58 -23.62
N LYS A 35 -8.63 -7.00 -22.45
CA LYS A 35 -8.66 -8.40 -22.03
C LYS A 35 -10.02 -8.78 -21.43
N PRO A 36 -10.41 -10.08 -21.44
CA PRO A 36 -11.65 -10.51 -20.81
C PRO A 36 -11.70 -10.15 -19.33
N ILE A 37 -12.88 -9.76 -18.84
CA ILE A 37 -13.09 -9.57 -17.39
C ILE A 37 -12.94 -10.92 -16.69
N PRO A 38 -12.11 -11.00 -15.62
CA PRO A 38 -11.98 -12.23 -14.85
C PRO A 38 -13.26 -12.50 -14.04
N MET A 39 -13.62 -13.76 -13.88
CA MET A 39 -14.78 -14.15 -13.09
C MET A 39 -14.35 -14.60 -11.68
N PRO A 40 -15.03 -14.14 -10.61
CA PRO A 40 -14.68 -14.49 -9.26
C PRO A 40 -14.98 -15.96 -8.96
N GLY A 41 -14.02 -16.64 -8.37
CA GLY A 41 -14.15 -17.99 -7.83
C GLY A 41 -14.75 -18.01 -6.42
N ARG A 42 -14.64 -19.14 -5.72
CA ARG A 42 -15.13 -19.28 -4.35
C ARG A 42 -14.41 -18.34 -3.39
N ALA A 43 -15.19 -17.64 -2.55
CA ALA A 43 -14.71 -16.63 -1.61
C ALA A 43 -13.94 -15.49 -2.29
N GLU A 44 -14.31 -15.16 -3.52
CA GLU A 44 -13.75 -14.05 -4.28
C GLU A 44 -14.86 -13.08 -4.72
N VAL A 45 -14.47 -11.84 -4.92
CA VAL A 45 -15.34 -10.75 -5.35
C VAL A 45 -14.73 -10.10 -6.58
N LEU A 46 -15.54 -9.83 -7.59
CA LEU A 46 -15.16 -8.96 -8.69
C LEU A 46 -15.38 -7.51 -8.26
N VAL A 47 -14.33 -6.73 -8.30
CA VAL A 47 -14.36 -5.29 -7.98
C VAL A 47 -14.17 -4.51 -9.27
N HIS A 48 -15.12 -3.60 -9.59
CA HIS A 48 -14.89 -2.51 -10.52
C HIS A 48 -13.99 -1.49 -9.82
N ILE A 49 -12.80 -1.27 -10.36
CA ILE A 49 -11.81 -0.37 -9.76
C ILE A 49 -12.19 1.06 -10.09
N ASP A 50 -12.35 1.90 -9.07
CA ASP A 50 -12.66 3.32 -9.22
C ASP A 50 -11.41 4.19 -9.13
N ALA A 51 -10.45 3.80 -8.28
CA ALA A 51 -9.17 4.50 -8.11
C ALA A 51 -8.06 3.57 -7.60
N VAL A 52 -6.82 3.85 -8.00
CA VAL A 52 -5.62 3.17 -7.56
C VAL A 52 -4.51 4.19 -7.27
N ALA A 53 -3.87 4.09 -6.11
CA ALA A 53 -2.73 4.92 -5.75
C ALA A 53 -1.42 4.24 -6.17
N ILE A 54 -0.48 5.03 -6.69
CA ILE A 54 0.85 4.54 -7.06
C ILE A 54 1.75 4.47 -5.82
N CYS A 55 2.38 3.32 -5.63
CA CYS A 55 3.38 3.06 -4.61
C CYS A 55 4.79 2.94 -5.25
N ALA A 56 5.83 3.18 -4.47
CA ALA A 56 7.20 2.91 -4.89
C ALA A 56 7.40 1.45 -5.32
N THR A 57 6.72 0.52 -4.64
CA THR A 57 6.76 -0.91 -4.98
C THR A 57 6.19 -1.20 -6.39
N ASP A 58 5.20 -0.44 -6.88
CA ASP A 58 4.73 -0.60 -8.26
C ASP A 58 5.82 -0.23 -9.27
N LEU A 59 6.59 0.83 -8.98
CA LEU A 59 7.72 1.24 -9.82
C LEU A 59 8.79 0.15 -9.87
N GLU A 60 9.10 -0.48 -8.73
CA GLU A 60 10.07 -1.59 -8.65
C GLU A 60 9.55 -2.83 -9.39
N ILE A 61 8.27 -3.19 -9.22
CA ILE A 61 7.65 -4.33 -9.94
C ILE A 61 7.69 -4.10 -11.45
N ILE A 62 7.35 -2.90 -11.90
CA ILE A 62 7.35 -2.57 -13.33
C ILE A 62 8.76 -2.61 -13.88
N HIS A 63 9.75 -2.09 -13.14
CA HIS A 63 11.13 -1.99 -13.61
C HIS A 63 11.89 -3.33 -13.57
N HIS A 64 11.73 -4.11 -12.49
CA HIS A 64 12.51 -5.33 -12.25
C HIS A 64 11.74 -6.64 -12.43
N GLY A 65 10.42 -6.56 -12.59
CA GLY A 65 9.52 -7.72 -12.58
C GLY A 65 9.11 -8.15 -11.16
N ALA A 66 7.92 -8.73 -11.03
CA ALA A 66 7.38 -9.18 -9.76
C ALA A 66 8.27 -10.20 -9.00
N PRO A 67 8.92 -11.20 -9.65
CA PRO A 67 9.76 -12.18 -8.96
C PRO A 67 10.92 -11.58 -8.18
N ALA A 68 11.49 -10.48 -8.64
CA ALA A 68 12.63 -9.83 -7.99
C ALA A 68 12.28 -9.33 -6.58
N LEU A 69 11.03 -8.89 -6.38
CA LEU A 69 10.54 -8.33 -5.10
C LEU A 69 9.96 -9.37 -4.15
N ILE A 70 9.37 -10.45 -4.70
CA ILE A 70 8.67 -11.45 -3.90
C ILE A 70 9.44 -12.76 -3.70
N GLY A 71 10.77 -12.73 -3.89
CA GLY A 71 11.62 -13.86 -3.60
C GLY A 71 11.42 -15.06 -4.54
N GLY A 72 11.15 -14.78 -5.82
CA GLY A 72 11.05 -15.79 -6.87
C GLY A 72 9.63 -16.27 -7.21
N GLY A 73 8.60 -15.68 -6.59
CA GLY A 73 7.20 -15.98 -6.94
C GLY A 73 6.80 -15.33 -8.27
N GLU A 74 6.44 -16.17 -9.25
CA GLU A 74 5.89 -15.69 -10.52
C GLU A 74 4.41 -15.32 -10.35
N PRO A 75 3.90 -14.32 -11.07
CA PRO A 75 2.47 -14.08 -11.16
C PRO A 75 1.72 -15.30 -11.69
N PHE A 76 0.52 -15.55 -11.16
CA PHE A 76 -0.34 -16.64 -11.63
C PHE A 76 -0.87 -16.40 -13.05
N ASN A 77 -0.98 -15.15 -13.46
CA ASN A 77 -1.45 -14.75 -14.77
C ASN A 77 -0.29 -14.24 -15.63
N LYS A 78 -0.14 -14.79 -16.84
CA LYS A 78 0.86 -14.32 -17.81
C LYS A 78 0.54 -12.91 -18.36
N MET A 79 -0.72 -12.51 -18.35
CA MET A 79 -1.16 -11.14 -18.64
C MET A 79 -1.32 -10.36 -17.33
N PHE A 80 -0.29 -10.38 -16.51
CA PHE A 80 -0.28 -9.83 -15.17
C PHE A 80 -0.45 -8.31 -15.17
N THR A 81 -1.35 -7.83 -14.32
CA THR A 81 -1.63 -6.40 -14.11
C THR A 81 -1.10 -5.99 -12.73
N PRO A 82 -0.15 -5.04 -12.63
CA PRO A 82 0.30 -4.49 -11.36
C PRO A 82 -0.69 -3.48 -10.75
N GLY A 83 -0.28 -2.81 -9.65
CA GLY A 83 -1.09 -1.86 -8.89
C GLY A 83 -1.73 -2.52 -7.66
N HIS A 84 -1.37 -2.09 -6.46
CA HIS A 84 -1.73 -2.84 -5.25
C HIS A 84 -2.39 -1.99 -4.15
N GLU A 85 -2.60 -0.71 -4.34
CA GLU A 85 -3.28 0.18 -3.39
C GLU A 85 -4.53 0.78 -4.06
N TYR A 86 -5.64 0.05 -4.06
CA TYR A 86 -6.83 0.48 -4.79
C TYR A 86 -8.13 0.31 -4.02
N MET A 87 -9.13 0.98 -4.53
CA MET A 87 -10.50 0.90 -4.08
C MET A 87 -11.44 0.77 -5.27
N GLY A 88 -12.65 0.32 -5.01
CA GLY A 88 -13.65 0.21 -6.05
C GLY A 88 -15.02 -0.19 -5.53
N THR A 89 -15.86 -0.57 -6.47
CA THR A 89 -17.24 -0.97 -6.23
C THR A 89 -17.40 -2.46 -6.56
N VAL A 90 -18.02 -3.22 -5.67
CA VAL A 90 -18.32 -4.64 -5.91
C VAL A 90 -19.21 -4.77 -7.12
N ALA A 91 -18.76 -5.50 -8.14
CA ALA A 91 -19.46 -5.72 -9.40
C ALA A 91 -20.01 -7.15 -9.55
N GLY A 92 -19.50 -8.10 -8.77
CA GLY A 92 -19.99 -9.48 -8.77
C GLY A 92 -19.44 -10.27 -7.58
N LEU A 93 -20.23 -11.24 -7.13
CA LEU A 93 -19.91 -12.09 -5.99
C LEU A 93 -19.68 -13.52 -6.45
N GLY A 94 -18.57 -14.09 -6.07
CA GLY A 94 -18.28 -15.50 -6.25
C GLY A 94 -19.02 -16.39 -5.25
N PRO A 95 -19.03 -17.70 -5.47
CA PRO A 95 -19.73 -18.64 -4.58
C PRO A 95 -19.24 -18.58 -3.13
N GLY A 96 -20.20 -18.52 -2.19
CA GLY A 96 -19.92 -18.52 -0.74
C GLY A 96 -19.46 -17.17 -0.20
N VAL A 97 -19.79 -16.08 -0.89
CA VAL A 97 -19.61 -14.72 -0.41
C VAL A 97 -20.97 -14.20 0.08
N ASP A 98 -21.13 -14.02 1.38
CA ASP A 98 -22.37 -13.56 2.03
C ASP A 98 -22.19 -12.21 2.74
N GLU A 99 -20.94 -11.76 2.94
CA GLU A 99 -20.60 -10.56 3.70
C GLU A 99 -20.63 -9.27 2.88
N TYR A 100 -20.61 -9.38 1.55
CA TYR A 100 -20.58 -8.25 0.62
C TYR A 100 -21.82 -8.26 -0.28
N ARG A 101 -22.15 -7.11 -0.86
CA ARG A 101 -23.22 -6.96 -1.86
C ARG A 101 -22.71 -6.20 -3.08
N VAL A 102 -23.29 -6.49 -4.25
CA VAL A 102 -23.04 -5.72 -5.47
C VAL A 102 -23.41 -4.26 -5.23
N GLY A 103 -22.58 -3.35 -5.71
CA GLY A 103 -22.70 -1.90 -5.48
C GLY A 103 -22.05 -1.39 -4.20
N GLN A 104 -21.51 -2.27 -3.34
CA GLN A 104 -20.80 -1.87 -2.13
C GLN A 104 -19.41 -1.34 -2.46
N ARG A 105 -19.03 -0.22 -1.85
CA ARG A 105 -17.67 0.33 -1.98
C ARG A 105 -16.71 -0.39 -1.04
N VAL A 106 -15.54 -0.71 -1.55
CA VAL A 106 -14.48 -1.43 -0.82
C VAL A 106 -13.10 -0.84 -1.12
N SER A 107 -12.24 -0.80 -0.12
CA SER A 107 -10.79 -0.71 -0.29
C SER A 107 -10.20 -2.12 -0.32
N VAL A 108 -9.07 -2.31 -0.97
CA VAL A 108 -8.50 -3.64 -1.19
C VAL A 108 -7.08 -3.71 -0.64
N GLU A 109 -6.87 -4.59 0.34
CA GLU A 109 -5.54 -4.94 0.86
C GLU A 109 -4.75 -5.79 -0.13
N VAL A 110 -3.43 -5.78 0.03
CA VAL A 110 -2.53 -6.51 -0.87
C VAL A 110 -2.62 -8.02 -0.67
N HIS A 111 -2.49 -8.51 0.56
CA HIS A 111 -2.16 -9.91 0.85
C HIS A 111 -3.35 -10.74 1.33
N ALA A 112 -3.89 -11.61 0.48
CA ALA A 112 -4.84 -12.65 0.88
C ALA A 112 -4.13 -13.91 1.45
N GLY A 113 -2.85 -14.06 1.17
CA GLY A 113 -2.10 -15.26 1.51
C GLY A 113 -2.60 -16.50 0.76
N CYS A 114 -2.24 -17.68 1.24
CA CYS A 114 -2.81 -18.95 0.74
C CYS A 114 -4.10 -19.36 1.48
N GLY A 115 -4.46 -18.65 2.55
CA GLY A 115 -5.63 -18.94 3.38
C GLY A 115 -5.54 -20.19 4.26
N GLN A 116 -4.60 -21.10 4.03
CA GLN A 116 -4.58 -22.45 4.62
C GLN A 116 -3.43 -22.70 5.59
N CYS A 117 -2.28 -22.08 5.42
CA CYS A 117 -1.12 -22.30 6.30
C CYS A 117 -1.37 -21.74 7.71
N LYS A 118 -0.54 -22.15 8.68
CA LYS A 118 -0.66 -21.71 10.07
C LYS A 118 -0.74 -20.18 10.18
N ARG A 119 0.13 -19.45 9.48
CA ARG A 119 0.17 -17.97 9.54
C ARG A 119 -1.10 -17.31 8.98
N CYS A 120 -1.60 -17.81 7.85
CA CYS A 120 -2.85 -17.30 7.30
C CYS A 120 -4.05 -17.55 8.22
N ARG A 121 -4.12 -18.71 8.88
CA ARG A 121 -5.18 -19.01 9.86
C ARG A 121 -5.10 -18.15 11.14
N GLU A 122 -3.94 -17.53 11.39
CA GLU A 122 -3.73 -16.55 12.46
C GLU A 122 -3.98 -15.10 11.98
N GLY A 123 -4.43 -14.90 10.70
CA GLY A 123 -4.61 -13.58 10.09
C GLY A 123 -3.31 -12.91 9.64
N MET A 124 -2.19 -13.61 9.69
CA MET A 124 -0.87 -13.08 9.31
C MET A 124 -0.57 -13.38 7.83
N TYR A 125 -1.36 -12.80 6.94
CA TYR A 125 -1.26 -13.08 5.49
C TYR A 125 0.07 -12.65 4.89
N THR A 126 0.65 -11.55 5.34
CA THR A 126 1.97 -11.05 4.90
C THR A 126 3.11 -11.99 5.29
N ALA A 127 2.92 -12.79 6.33
CA ALA A 127 3.86 -13.81 6.80
C ALA A 127 3.48 -15.23 6.30
N CYS A 128 2.70 -15.35 5.24
CA CYS A 128 2.29 -16.61 4.65
C CYS A 128 3.48 -17.52 4.40
N LEU A 129 3.40 -18.79 4.85
CA LEU A 129 4.49 -19.75 4.69
C LEU A 129 4.71 -20.17 3.23
N ASN A 130 3.73 -19.91 2.36
CA ASN A 130 3.83 -20.13 0.92
C ASN A 130 4.22 -18.84 0.14
N TYR A 131 4.73 -17.83 0.84
CA TYR A 131 5.18 -16.61 0.19
C TYR A 131 6.28 -16.90 -0.83
N GLY A 132 6.16 -16.34 -2.03
CA GLY A 132 7.07 -16.62 -3.13
C GLY A 132 6.88 -17.97 -3.81
N LEU A 133 5.98 -18.84 -3.29
CA LEU A 133 5.68 -20.15 -3.86
C LEU A 133 4.34 -20.11 -4.59
N ASN A 134 4.39 -20.24 -5.89
CA ASN A 134 3.23 -20.09 -6.75
C ASN A 134 2.55 -21.44 -7.06
N TYR A 135 3.31 -22.55 -7.15
CA TYR A 135 2.81 -23.90 -7.48
C TYR A 135 1.97 -24.00 -8.77
N GLY A 136 1.76 -22.92 -9.53
CA GLY A 136 0.84 -22.88 -10.66
C GLY A 136 -0.65 -23.04 -10.29
N ASP A 137 -0.99 -22.89 -9.00
CA ASP A 137 -2.32 -23.10 -8.44
C ASP A 137 -2.61 -21.99 -7.43
N VAL A 138 -3.53 -21.11 -7.78
CA VAL A 138 -3.88 -19.92 -6.98
C VAL A 138 -4.43 -20.29 -5.59
N ASP A 139 -5.04 -21.48 -5.46
CA ASP A 139 -5.59 -21.95 -4.18
C ASP A 139 -4.51 -22.49 -3.23
N LYS A 140 -3.29 -22.71 -3.71
CA LYS A 140 -2.17 -23.19 -2.90
C LYS A 140 -1.09 -22.16 -2.69
N GLY A 141 -0.94 -21.23 -3.63
CA GLY A 141 0.08 -20.21 -3.58
C GLY A 141 -0.29 -19.02 -2.72
N HIS A 142 0.65 -18.12 -2.55
CA HIS A 142 0.44 -16.84 -1.88
C HIS A 142 -0.25 -15.86 -2.84
N ARG A 143 -1.51 -15.55 -2.59
CA ARG A 143 -2.24 -14.53 -3.35
C ARG A 143 -1.92 -13.14 -2.80
N ALA A 144 -1.46 -12.27 -3.70
CA ALA A 144 -1.18 -10.87 -3.40
C ALA A 144 -1.53 -10.01 -4.60
N ASN A 145 -2.51 -9.12 -4.41
CA ASN A 145 -3.06 -8.24 -5.44
C ASN A 145 -1.98 -7.29 -5.98
N GLY A 146 -1.79 -7.25 -7.29
CA GLY A 146 -0.74 -6.46 -7.94
C GLY A 146 0.69 -7.01 -7.81
N PHE A 147 0.86 -8.23 -7.22
CA PHE A 147 2.15 -8.93 -7.08
C PHE A 147 2.12 -10.32 -7.72
N THR A 148 1.23 -11.20 -7.26
CA THR A 148 1.07 -12.56 -7.78
C THR A 148 -0.27 -12.76 -8.45
N THR A 149 -1.29 -12.01 -8.07
CA THR A 149 -2.58 -11.90 -8.74
C THR A 149 -2.73 -10.51 -9.36
N ASP A 150 -3.64 -10.37 -10.33
CA ASP A 150 -3.89 -9.08 -10.97
C ASP A 150 -4.27 -8.00 -9.96
N GLY A 151 -3.81 -6.79 -10.20
CA GLY A 151 -4.00 -5.60 -9.36
C GLY A 151 -4.84 -4.50 -10.01
N GLY A 152 -4.66 -3.27 -9.50
CA GLY A 152 -5.54 -2.14 -9.71
C GLY A 152 -5.31 -1.31 -10.97
N PHE A 153 -4.25 -1.53 -11.76
CA PHE A 153 -4.07 -0.79 -13.00
C PHE A 153 -4.95 -1.36 -14.14
N ALA A 154 -6.21 -1.60 -13.83
CA ALA A 154 -7.24 -2.12 -14.70
C ALA A 154 -8.61 -1.57 -14.33
N GLU A 155 -9.64 -1.85 -15.14
CA GLU A 155 -11.03 -1.49 -14.81
C GLU A 155 -11.66 -2.47 -13.82
N TYR A 156 -11.21 -3.73 -13.78
CA TYR A 156 -11.73 -4.77 -12.87
C TYR A 156 -10.61 -5.64 -12.34
N ALA A 157 -10.78 -6.11 -11.10
CA ALA A 157 -9.93 -7.14 -10.52
C ALA A 157 -10.75 -8.11 -9.65
N VAL A 158 -10.33 -9.37 -9.61
CA VAL A 158 -10.86 -10.38 -8.69
C VAL A 158 -10.04 -10.37 -7.41
N ASN A 159 -10.73 -10.29 -6.28
CA ASN A 159 -10.13 -10.18 -4.96
C ASN A 159 -10.70 -11.23 -4.00
N ASN A 160 -9.82 -11.85 -3.22
CA ASN A 160 -10.27 -12.71 -2.13
C ASN A 160 -10.89 -11.88 -1.01
N ILE A 161 -11.96 -12.40 -0.37
CA ILE A 161 -12.66 -11.70 0.72
C ILE A 161 -11.73 -11.27 1.86
N ASN A 162 -10.62 -11.98 2.09
CA ASN A 162 -9.62 -11.62 3.10
C ASN A 162 -8.94 -10.26 2.85
N THR A 163 -9.07 -9.70 1.65
CA THR A 163 -8.44 -8.42 1.28
C THR A 163 -9.43 -7.26 1.19
N LEU A 164 -10.71 -7.49 1.39
CA LEU A 164 -11.72 -6.47 1.20
C LEU A 164 -12.04 -5.76 2.52
N ILE A 165 -12.14 -4.44 2.46
CA ILE A 165 -12.52 -3.57 3.56
C ILE A 165 -13.68 -2.71 3.08
N ALA A 166 -14.86 -2.88 3.66
CA ALA A 166 -16.00 -2.04 3.36
C ALA A 166 -15.69 -0.58 3.76
N ILE A 167 -15.99 0.37 2.88
CA ILE A 167 -15.78 1.80 3.13
C ILE A 167 -17.08 2.59 3.00
N PRO A 168 -17.28 3.63 3.83
CA PRO A 168 -18.50 4.43 3.79
C PRO A 168 -18.51 5.35 2.55
N ASP A 169 -19.71 5.73 2.10
CA ASP A 169 -19.89 6.65 0.98
C ASP A 169 -19.32 8.05 1.23
N SER A 170 -19.15 8.42 2.51
CA SER A 170 -18.55 9.70 2.91
C SER A 170 -17.03 9.78 2.70
N MET A 171 -16.36 8.66 2.44
CA MET A 171 -14.92 8.61 2.13
C MET A 171 -14.73 8.82 0.62
N SER A 172 -13.89 9.79 0.22
CA SER A 172 -13.57 9.99 -1.19
C SER A 172 -12.76 8.81 -1.76
N ASP A 173 -12.77 8.64 -3.09
CA ASP A 173 -12.03 7.57 -3.74
C ASP A 173 -10.51 7.69 -3.47
N ALA A 174 -9.97 8.91 -3.55
CA ALA A 174 -8.57 9.17 -3.24
C ALA A 174 -8.23 8.82 -1.78
N GLU A 175 -9.09 9.18 -0.82
CA GLU A 175 -8.91 8.82 0.58
C GLU A 175 -8.97 7.30 0.78
N ALA A 176 -9.89 6.63 0.12
CA ALA A 176 -10.08 5.19 0.22
C ALA A 176 -8.88 4.37 -0.31
N THR A 177 -8.15 4.86 -1.34
CA THR A 177 -6.90 4.23 -1.79
C THR A 177 -5.80 4.28 -0.73
N LEU A 178 -5.88 5.22 0.23
CA LEU A 178 -4.87 5.41 1.27
C LEU A 178 -5.10 4.53 2.51
N VAL A 179 -6.21 3.80 2.58
CA VAL A 179 -6.51 2.85 3.68
C VAL A 179 -5.40 1.82 3.81
N VAL A 180 -4.89 1.30 2.71
CA VAL A 180 -3.78 0.33 2.67
C VAL A 180 -2.50 0.94 3.25
N THR A 181 -2.11 2.14 2.79
CA THR A 181 -0.91 2.82 3.29
C THR A 181 -1.04 3.17 4.77
N ALA A 182 -2.22 3.63 5.22
CA ALA A 182 -2.52 3.89 6.64
C ALA A 182 -2.53 2.58 7.45
N GLY A 183 -3.00 1.49 6.85
CA GLY A 183 -2.98 0.13 7.40
C GLY A 183 -1.56 -0.36 7.67
N THR A 184 -0.61 -0.13 6.75
CA THR A 184 0.80 -0.44 6.96
C THR A 184 1.36 0.33 8.16
N ALA A 185 1.09 1.63 8.27
CA ALA A 185 1.50 2.44 9.41
C ALA A 185 0.84 1.95 10.72
N MET A 186 -0.46 1.64 10.69
CA MET A 186 -1.20 1.08 11.83
C MET A 186 -0.59 -0.25 12.27
N TYR A 187 -0.27 -1.14 11.33
CA TYR A 187 0.36 -2.42 11.63
C TYR A 187 1.72 -2.23 12.32
N GLY A 188 2.55 -1.36 11.75
CA GLY A 188 3.85 -1.01 12.34
C GLY A 188 3.73 -0.50 13.77
N LEU A 189 2.81 0.40 14.04
CA LEU A 189 2.66 1.05 15.34
C LEU A 189 1.99 0.17 16.41
N THR A 190 1.28 -0.89 16.04
CA THR A 190 0.45 -1.66 16.98
C THR A 190 0.87 -3.12 17.19
N GLU A 191 1.83 -3.63 16.40
CA GLU A 191 2.34 -5.00 16.57
C GLU A 191 3.35 -5.12 17.72
N LEU A 192 3.60 -6.37 18.14
CA LEU A 192 4.59 -6.73 19.16
C LEU A 192 4.52 -5.88 20.44
N GLY A 193 3.31 -5.72 20.96
CA GLY A 193 3.08 -4.96 22.18
C GLY A 193 2.82 -3.47 21.93
N GLY A 194 2.94 -3.03 20.70
CA GLY A 194 2.44 -1.79 20.13
C GLY A 194 2.73 -0.49 20.90
N LEU A 195 2.31 0.59 20.30
CA LEU A 195 2.27 1.91 20.90
C LEU A 195 1.18 2.00 21.99
N VAL A 196 1.54 2.53 23.15
CA VAL A 196 0.59 2.84 24.22
C VAL A 196 0.33 4.36 24.23
N ALA A 197 -0.91 4.77 24.48
CA ALA A 197 -1.28 6.18 24.53
C ALA A 197 -0.42 6.94 25.58
N GLY A 198 0.14 8.07 25.18
CA GLY A 198 1.05 8.88 25.98
C GLY A 198 2.53 8.57 25.74
N GLU A 199 2.88 7.49 25.06
CA GLU A 199 4.25 7.22 24.65
C GLU A 199 4.73 8.17 23.55
N GLY A 200 6.04 8.51 23.62
CA GLY A 200 6.70 9.32 22.60
C GLY A 200 7.12 8.50 21.38
N VAL A 201 6.86 9.02 20.17
CA VAL A 201 7.14 8.35 18.90
C VAL A 201 8.00 9.21 17.99
N ALA A 202 9.05 8.63 17.39
CA ALA A 202 9.65 9.20 16.19
C ALA A 202 9.22 8.43 14.94
N VAL A 203 8.95 9.15 13.86
CA VAL A 203 8.75 8.62 12.53
C VAL A 203 9.90 9.10 11.65
N LEU A 204 10.67 8.18 11.09
CA LEU A 204 11.82 8.50 10.26
C LEU A 204 11.43 8.39 8.77
N GLY A 205 11.48 9.52 8.06
CA GLY A 205 11.18 9.61 6.64
C GLY A 205 9.75 10.08 6.32
N PRO A 206 9.59 11.27 5.68
CA PRO A 206 8.31 11.85 5.31
C PRO A 206 7.80 11.33 3.95
N GLY A 207 7.90 10.02 3.71
CA GLY A 207 7.22 9.32 2.63
C GLY A 207 5.73 9.08 2.98
N PRO A 208 4.93 8.51 2.06
CA PRO A 208 3.51 8.25 2.32
C PRO A 208 3.26 7.45 3.60
N ILE A 209 3.99 6.35 3.83
CA ILE A 209 3.87 5.54 5.06
C ILE A 209 4.23 6.36 6.30
N GLY A 210 5.33 7.13 6.25
CA GLY A 210 5.75 7.94 7.39
C GLY A 210 4.80 9.09 7.70
N LEU A 211 4.28 9.79 6.68
CA LEU A 211 3.29 10.85 6.86
C LEU A 211 2.00 10.33 7.47
N LEU A 212 1.48 9.20 6.98
CA LEU A 212 0.32 8.54 7.59
C LEU A 212 0.68 7.91 8.95
N GLY A 213 1.94 7.48 9.15
CA GLY A 213 2.46 7.03 10.43
C GLY A 213 2.37 8.11 11.52
N VAL A 214 2.69 9.36 11.17
CA VAL A 214 2.47 10.52 12.07
C VAL A 214 0.99 10.67 12.43
N ALA A 215 0.12 10.65 11.44
CA ALA A 215 -1.32 10.81 11.64
C ALA A 215 -1.91 9.69 12.51
N VAL A 216 -1.56 8.45 12.22
CA VAL A 216 -1.99 7.26 12.99
C VAL A 216 -1.43 7.29 14.40
N ALA A 217 -0.12 7.59 14.61
CA ALA A 217 0.46 7.70 15.94
C ALA A 217 -0.25 8.76 16.78
N LYS A 218 -0.52 9.93 16.19
CA LYS A 218 -1.28 10.99 16.86
C LYS A 218 -2.70 10.57 17.22
N ALA A 219 -3.41 9.90 16.30
CA ALA A 219 -4.75 9.37 16.53
C ALA A 219 -4.79 8.28 17.62
N LEU A 220 -3.72 7.50 17.78
CA LEU A 220 -3.53 6.52 18.85
C LEU A 220 -3.13 7.13 20.20
N GLY A 221 -2.92 8.45 20.26
CA GLY A 221 -2.60 9.15 21.50
C GLY A 221 -1.12 9.26 21.82
N ALA A 222 -0.22 9.10 20.84
CA ALA A 222 1.21 9.33 21.03
C ALA A 222 1.53 10.79 21.40
N SER A 223 2.50 11.01 22.31
CA SER A 223 2.97 12.32 22.72
C SER A 223 4.36 12.27 23.36
N PRO A 224 5.37 12.97 22.82
CA PRO A 224 5.32 13.72 21.56
C PRO A 224 5.39 12.82 20.31
N VAL A 225 4.92 13.33 19.16
CA VAL A 225 5.15 12.76 17.83
C VAL A 225 6.21 13.60 17.12
N VAL A 226 7.33 12.98 16.78
CA VAL A 226 8.47 13.61 16.10
C VAL A 226 8.57 13.04 14.68
N LEU A 227 8.67 13.90 13.66
CA LEU A 227 8.94 13.48 12.28
C LEU A 227 10.31 13.96 11.83
N THR A 228 11.13 13.09 11.26
CA THR A 228 12.40 13.46 10.64
C THR A 228 12.37 13.33 9.13
N GLY A 229 13.12 14.16 8.42
CA GLY A 229 13.21 14.09 6.96
C GLY A 229 14.18 15.11 6.38
N THR A 230 14.26 15.14 5.04
CA THR A 230 15.19 16.00 4.30
C THR A 230 14.49 17.10 3.48
N ARG A 231 13.15 17.08 3.38
CA ARG A 231 12.36 17.98 2.53
C ARG A 231 11.39 18.78 3.38
N ASP A 232 11.57 20.10 3.45
CA ASP A 232 10.77 20.98 4.32
C ASP A 232 9.28 20.95 3.98
N ASN A 233 8.91 20.94 2.67
CA ASN A 233 7.51 20.84 2.24
C ASN A 233 6.81 19.60 2.83
N ARG A 234 7.46 18.43 2.80
CA ARG A 234 6.93 17.18 3.37
C ARG A 234 6.90 17.21 4.91
N LEU A 235 7.87 17.86 5.54
CA LEU A 235 7.88 18.07 6.99
C LEU A 235 6.71 18.96 7.42
N GLN A 236 6.35 19.99 6.63
CA GLN A 236 5.17 20.82 6.91
C GLN A 236 3.86 20.03 6.77
N ILE A 237 3.75 19.12 5.79
CA ILE A 237 2.61 18.19 5.69
C ILE A 237 2.54 17.31 6.93
N GLY A 238 3.66 16.78 7.41
CA GLY A 238 3.72 16.01 8.63
C GLY A 238 3.25 16.81 9.85
N ARG A 239 3.61 18.10 9.93
CA ARG A 239 3.07 19.02 10.96
C ARG A 239 1.55 19.15 10.86
N ALA A 240 1.03 19.32 9.65
CA ALA A 240 -0.41 19.42 9.41
C ALA A 240 -1.16 18.10 9.70
N LEU A 241 -0.45 16.95 9.69
CA LEU A 241 -0.95 15.64 10.06
C LEU A 241 -0.81 15.33 11.57
N GLY A 242 -0.20 16.21 12.35
CA GLY A 242 -0.14 16.11 13.80
C GLY A 242 1.23 15.86 14.41
N ALA A 243 2.33 16.00 13.68
CA ALA A 243 3.66 15.98 14.27
C ALA A 243 3.83 17.19 15.23
N ASP A 244 4.18 16.91 16.49
CA ASP A 244 4.46 17.94 17.48
C ASP A 244 5.81 18.63 17.17
N HIS A 245 6.77 17.87 16.65
CA HIS A 245 8.08 18.33 16.22
C HIS A 245 8.44 17.79 14.85
N VAL A 246 9.11 18.59 14.04
CA VAL A 246 9.70 18.18 12.76
C VAL A 246 11.17 18.55 12.76
N ILE A 247 12.01 17.64 12.26
CA ILE A 247 13.46 17.76 12.24
C ILE A 247 13.94 17.59 10.80
N ASN A 248 14.57 18.64 10.24
CA ASN A 248 15.26 18.50 8.96
C ASN A 248 16.70 18.01 9.22
N VAL A 249 16.96 16.73 8.93
CA VAL A 249 18.25 16.07 9.17
C VAL A 249 19.41 16.61 8.31
N ARG A 250 19.13 17.53 7.38
CA ARG A 250 20.17 18.26 6.65
C ARG A 250 20.72 19.44 7.45
N SER A 251 19.95 19.93 8.42
CA SER A 251 20.29 21.14 9.19
C SER A 251 20.63 20.87 10.65
N GLU A 252 20.18 19.74 11.21
CA GLU A 252 20.49 19.37 12.60
C GLU A 252 20.58 17.85 12.79
N ASP A 253 21.33 17.43 13.80
CA ASP A 253 21.41 16.04 14.21
C ASP A 253 20.09 15.59 14.84
N ALA A 254 19.49 14.53 14.29
CA ALA A 254 18.18 14.06 14.70
C ALA A 254 18.18 13.44 16.11
N VAL A 255 19.27 12.76 16.51
CA VAL A 255 19.40 12.14 17.84
C VAL A 255 19.52 13.21 18.91
N GLU A 256 20.36 14.24 18.68
CA GLU A 256 20.52 15.35 19.60
C GLU A 256 19.24 16.20 19.71
N ALA A 257 18.52 16.39 18.60
CA ALA A 257 17.24 17.08 18.60
C ALA A 257 16.19 16.32 19.43
N VAL A 258 16.09 14.98 19.26
CA VAL A 258 15.18 14.15 20.06
C VAL A 258 15.56 14.19 21.54
N ARG A 259 16.86 14.11 21.87
CA ARG A 259 17.31 14.22 23.26
C ARG A 259 16.94 15.57 23.88
N ARG A 260 17.07 16.65 23.14
CA ARG A 260 16.66 18.00 23.58
C ARG A 260 15.14 18.05 23.82
N ILE A 261 14.32 17.54 22.88
CA ILE A 261 12.87 17.49 22.98
C ILE A 261 12.41 16.69 24.20
N THR A 262 13.07 15.58 24.50
CA THR A 262 12.71 14.65 25.58
C THR A 262 13.45 14.92 26.90
N ALA A 263 14.16 16.05 27.02
CA ALA A 263 15.02 16.35 28.18
C ALA A 263 15.98 15.20 28.54
N GLY A 264 16.57 14.57 27.53
CA GLY A 264 17.54 13.47 27.66
C GLY A 264 16.94 12.08 27.88
N LYS A 265 15.61 11.95 28.01
CA LYS A 265 14.95 10.66 28.32
C LYS A 265 14.91 9.71 27.13
N GLY A 266 14.84 10.22 25.91
CA GLY A 266 14.55 9.46 24.70
C GLY A 266 13.06 9.17 24.50
N LEU A 267 12.72 8.54 23.39
CA LEU A 267 11.37 8.17 23.00
C LEU A 267 11.10 6.68 23.29
N ASP A 268 9.84 6.28 23.24
CA ASP A 268 9.42 4.91 23.54
C ASP A 268 9.34 4.06 22.25
N TYR A 269 9.16 4.72 21.12
CA TYR A 269 8.88 4.04 19.86
C TYR A 269 9.51 4.78 18.67
N VAL A 270 10.04 4.02 17.70
CA VAL A 270 10.46 4.54 16.40
C VAL A 270 9.81 3.72 15.28
N LEU A 271 9.16 4.40 14.35
CA LEU A 271 8.69 3.84 13.07
C LEU A 271 9.67 4.28 11.98
N GLU A 272 10.48 3.35 11.47
CA GLU A 272 11.47 3.61 10.44
C GLU A 272 10.84 3.39 9.05
N CYS A 273 10.70 4.49 8.28
CA CYS A 273 10.08 4.53 6.95
C CYS A 273 11.00 5.14 5.88
N SER A 274 12.26 5.42 6.21
CA SER A 274 13.17 6.11 5.29
C SER A 274 14.04 5.17 4.46
N GLY A 275 14.40 4.01 5.03
CA GLY A 275 15.37 3.08 4.45
C GLY A 275 16.79 3.66 4.34
N ALA A 276 17.07 4.79 5.00
CA ALA A 276 18.40 5.40 4.96
C ALA A 276 19.44 4.53 5.68
N PRO A 277 20.69 4.48 5.20
CA PRO A 277 21.72 3.59 5.76
C PRO A 277 21.93 3.72 7.26
N ASP A 278 21.83 4.94 7.81
CA ASP A 278 22.08 5.24 9.21
C ASP A 278 20.80 5.22 10.07
N ALA A 279 19.63 5.06 9.45
CA ALA A 279 18.35 5.28 10.12
C ALA A 279 18.12 4.32 11.29
N VAL A 280 18.55 3.06 11.17
CA VAL A 280 18.34 2.05 12.22
C VAL A 280 19.20 2.34 13.45
N ASP A 281 20.46 2.74 13.27
CA ASP A 281 21.35 3.10 14.38
C ASP A 281 20.88 4.41 15.05
N GLN A 282 20.48 5.41 14.26
CA GLN A 282 19.87 6.63 14.77
C GLN A 282 18.60 6.35 15.56
N ALA A 283 17.71 5.49 15.03
CA ALA A 283 16.50 5.05 15.72
C ALA A 283 16.81 4.47 17.11
N ALA A 284 17.81 3.58 17.20
CA ALA A 284 18.21 3.00 18.47
C ALA A 284 18.67 4.07 19.48
N ARG A 285 19.41 5.09 19.01
CA ARG A 285 19.95 6.15 19.87
C ARG A 285 18.90 7.20 20.27
N MET A 286 17.77 7.28 19.55
CA MET A 286 16.63 8.13 19.92
C MET A 286 15.79 7.54 21.05
N LEU A 287 15.87 6.23 21.27
CA LEU A 287 15.04 5.52 22.23
C LEU A 287 15.54 5.63 23.68
N ASN A 288 14.59 5.53 24.60
CA ASN A 288 14.85 5.16 25.98
C ASN A 288 15.15 3.66 26.08
N ARG A 289 15.50 3.18 27.28
CA ARG A 289 15.72 1.75 27.54
C ARG A 289 14.39 0.98 27.47
N GLY A 290 14.40 -0.16 26.81
CA GLY A 290 13.20 -0.96 26.58
C GLY A 290 12.33 -0.43 25.41
N GLY A 291 12.82 0.57 24.67
CA GLY A 291 12.11 1.11 23.52
C GLY A 291 12.02 0.14 22.34
N ARG A 292 11.21 0.48 21.36
CA ARG A 292 10.88 -0.39 20.23
C ARG A 292 11.13 0.31 18.90
N ILE A 293 11.69 -0.44 17.96
CA ILE A 293 11.89 -0.01 16.56
C ILE A 293 11.12 -0.93 15.66
N CYS A 294 10.21 -0.36 14.87
CA CYS A 294 9.58 -1.02 13.75
C CYS A 294 10.23 -0.57 12.43
N LEU A 295 10.73 -1.51 11.66
CA LEU A 295 11.27 -1.30 10.32
C LEU A 295 10.16 -1.53 9.30
N ALA A 296 9.75 -0.46 8.59
CA ALA A 296 8.74 -0.50 7.54
C ALA A 296 9.31 -0.18 6.15
N ALA A 297 10.55 0.32 6.08
CA ALA A 297 11.23 0.57 4.82
C ALA A 297 12.08 -0.63 4.37
N PHE A 298 12.32 -0.70 3.06
CA PHE A 298 13.23 -1.67 2.44
C PHE A 298 14.50 -0.94 2.01
N PRO A 299 15.61 -1.05 2.78
CA PRO A 299 16.88 -0.49 2.36
C PRO A 299 17.42 -1.26 1.15
N HIS A 300 17.96 -0.54 0.15
CA HIS A 300 18.53 -1.15 -1.06
C HIS A 300 19.85 -1.90 -0.81
N GLN A 301 20.51 -1.63 0.33
CA GLN A 301 21.77 -2.24 0.71
C GLN A 301 21.72 -2.66 2.18
N PRO A 302 22.52 -3.67 2.58
CA PRO A 302 22.66 -4.03 3.98
C PRO A 302 23.05 -2.81 4.83
N VAL A 303 22.41 -2.65 5.99
CA VAL A 303 22.67 -1.56 6.92
C VAL A 303 23.47 -2.06 8.13
N SER A 304 24.34 -1.19 8.68
CA SER A 304 25.10 -1.49 9.89
C SER A 304 24.33 -1.04 11.12
N ILE A 305 24.35 -1.87 12.19
CA ILE A 305 23.73 -1.54 13.47
C ILE A 305 24.67 -1.91 14.63
N ASP A 306 24.66 -1.12 15.70
CA ASP A 306 25.37 -1.44 16.94
C ASP A 306 24.53 -2.43 17.79
N VAL A 307 24.75 -3.72 17.54
CA VAL A 307 24.04 -4.79 18.28
C VAL A 307 24.32 -4.74 19.78
N ALA A 308 25.53 -4.34 20.18
CA ALA A 308 25.88 -4.22 21.62
C ALA A 308 25.04 -3.12 22.29
N TYR A 309 24.79 -2.02 21.58
CA TYR A 309 23.91 -0.96 22.08
C TYR A 309 22.45 -1.46 22.22
N ILE A 310 21.92 -2.17 21.22
CA ILE A 310 20.58 -2.79 21.25
C ILE A 310 20.42 -3.67 22.50
N VAL A 311 21.37 -4.59 22.72
CA VAL A 311 21.34 -5.53 23.85
C VAL A 311 21.44 -4.80 25.21
N ARG A 312 22.37 -3.84 25.34
CA ARG A 312 22.57 -3.11 26.63
C ARG A 312 21.36 -2.26 27.02
N ASN A 313 20.56 -1.84 26.07
CA ASN A 313 19.40 -0.97 26.30
C ASN A 313 18.07 -1.73 26.22
N ASN A 314 18.08 -3.07 26.06
CA ASN A 314 16.88 -3.90 25.92
C ASN A 314 15.93 -3.41 24.81
N ILE A 315 16.47 -2.98 23.67
CA ILE A 315 15.69 -2.46 22.55
C ILE A 315 15.09 -3.62 21.77
N TYR A 316 13.81 -3.52 21.47
CA TYR A 316 13.12 -4.45 20.57
C TYR A 316 13.23 -3.92 19.14
N LEU A 317 13.62 -4.82 18.21
CA LEU A 317 13.74 -4.52 16.80
C LEU A 317 12.95 -5.56 16.00
N TYR A 318 12.05 -5.11 15.15
CA TYR A 318 11.27 -5.99 14.28
C TYR A 318 10.94 -5.32 12.95
N GLY A 319 10.71 -6.13 11.92
CA GLY A 319 10.30 -5.68 10.59
C GLY A 319 8.85 -6.03 10.32
N ILE A 320 8.20 -5.17 9.55
CA ILE A 320 6.87 -5.45 8.98
C ILE A 320 6.94 -5.36 7.46
N ARG A 321 5.93 -5.94 6.83
CA ARG A 321 5.66 -5.78 5.42
C ARG A 321 4.15 -5.76 5.20
N GLY A 322 3.68 -4.73 4.50
CA GLY A 322 2.25 -4.55 4.23
C GLY A 322 1.42 -4.41 5.50
N GLU A 323 0.17 -4.75 5.39
CA GLU A 323 -0.84 -4.69 6.43
C GLU A 323 -0.99 -6.08 7.08
N GLY A 324 -1.05 -6.15 8.36
CA GLY A 324 -1.23 -7.42 9.06
C GLY A 324 -2.53 -7.44 9.86
N LYS A 325 -3.11 -8.64 9.98
CA LYS A 325 -4.32 -8.86 10.80
C LYS A 325 -5.46 -7.90 10.42
N SER A 326 -5.91 -7.09 11.38
CA SER A 326 -6.99 -6.11 11.21
C SER A 326 -6.49 -4.67 11.08
N ALA A 327 -5.21 -4.45 10.74
CA ALA A 327 -4.62 -3.12 10.78
C ALA A 327 -5.29 -2.16 9.78
N ALA A 328 -5.57 -2.60 8.55
CA ALA A 328 -6.25 -1.76 7.57
C ALA A 328 -7.70 -1.46 7.95
N HIS A 329 -8.44 -2.40 8.55
CA HIS A 329 -9.77 -2.14 9.10
C HIS A 329 -9.74 -1.09 10.23
N ARG A 330 -8.72 -1.13 11.10
CA ARG A 330 -8.54 -0.12 12.16
C ARG A 330 -8.14 1.25 11.60
N ALA A 331 -7.32 1.26 10.56
CA ALA A 331 -6.97 2.49 9.85
C ALA A 331 -8.20 3.10 9.17
N GLU A 332 -8.98 2.28 8.45
CA GLU A 332 -10.26 2.69 7.87
C GLU A 332 -11.18 3.30 8.93
N ALA A 333 -11.35 2.65 10.08
CA ALA A 333 -12.20 3.13 11.15
C ALA A 333 -11.77 4.50 11.71
N LEU A 334 -10.46 4.80 11.78
CA LEU A 334 -9.96 6.13 12.15
C LEU A 334 -10.20 7.15 11.03
N MET A 335 -10.00 6.75 9.77
CA MET A 335 -10.18 7.63 8.61
C MET A 335 -11.67 7.98 8.40
N SER A 336 -12.56 7.01 8.46
CA SER A 336 -14.01 7.22 8.31
C SER A 336 -14.58 8.13 9.41
N GLN A 337 -14.04 8.04 10.63
CA GLN A 337 -14.36 8.94 11.75
C GLN A 337 -13.63 10.29 11.70
N LYS A 338 -12.87 10.55 10.62
CA LYS A 338 -12.11 11.81 10.42
C LYS A 338 -11.17 12.14 11.58
N ARG A 339 -10.55 11.10 12.17
CA ARG A 339 -9.53 11.29 13.23
C ARG A 339 -8.27 11.95 12.69
N PHE A 340 -8.03 11.85 11.41
CA PHE A 340 -7.04 12.60 10.62
C PHE A 340 -7.51 12.71 9.17
N ASP A 341 -6.90 13.60 8.42
CA ASP A 341 -7.18 13.83 7.01
C ASP A 341 -6.05 13.25 6.15
N ALA A 342 -6.24 12.01 5.68
CA ALA A 342 -5.26 11.33 4.83
C ALA A 342 -5.09 12.01 3.46
N THR A 343 -6.07 12.79 2.99
CA THR A 343 -6.01 13.44 1.68
C THR A 343 -4.91 14.48 1.56
N LYS A 344 -4.33 14.94 2.69
CA LYS A 344 -3.17 15.85 2.70
C LYS A 344 -1.94 15.32 1.97
N ILE A 345 -1.83 14.01 1.79
CA ILE A 345 -0.74 13.39 1.02
C ILE A 345 -1.12 13.08 -0.43
N HIS A 346 -2.40 13.17 -0.80
CA HIS A 346 -2.83 13.04 -2.18
C HIS A 346 -2.52 14.33 -2.94
N THR A 347 -1.70 14.25 -3.97
CA THR A 347 -1.19 15.43 -4.69
C THR A 347 -1.65 15.51 -6.14
N HIS A 348 -1.77 14.37 -6.82
CA HIS A 348 -2.06 14.34 -8.26
C HIS A 348 -3.05 13.23 -8.60
N THR A 349 -3.88 13.49 -9.63
CA THR A 349 -4.81 12.50 -10.19
C THR A 349 -4.66 12.46 -11.71
N PHE A 350 -4.63 11.24 -12.26
CA PHE A 350 -4.58 10.96 -13.70
C PHE A 350 -5.65 9.96 -14.08
N GLY A 351 -6.01 9.90 -15.37
CA GLY A 351 -6.85 8.83 -15.91
C GLY A 351 -6.07 7.53 -16.11
N LEU A 352 -6.76 6.38 -16.17
CA LEU A 352 -6.12 5.08 -16.39
C LEU A 352 -5.23 5.06 -17.65
N HIS A 353 -5.66 5.73 -18.74
CA HIS A 353 -4.89 5.83 -19.97
C HIS A 353 -3.60 6.66 -19.83
N GLU A 354 -3.50 7.49 -18.80
CA GLU A 354 -2.35 8.34 -18.50
C GLU A 354 -1.36 7.68 -17.51
N LEU A 355 -1.52 6.38 -17.20
CA LEU A 355 -0.68 5.68 -16.23
C LEU A 355 0.82 5.90 -16.43
N PRO A 356 1.39 5.89 -17.67
CA PRO A 356 2.82 6.17 -17.86
C PRO A 356 3.25 7.56 -17.35
N THR A 357 2.40 8.58 -17.56
CA THR A 357 2.63 9.93 -17.03
C THR A 357 2.53 9.93 -15.49
N ALA A 358 1.51 9.28 -14.93
CA ALA A 358 1.33 9.17 -13.49
C ALA A 358 2.52 8.48 -12.79
N LEU A 359 3.04 7.38 -13.38
CA LEU A 359 4.24 6.68 -12.90
C LEU A 359 5.48 7.59 -12.93
N ARG A 360 5.64 8.39 -13.97
CA ARG A 360 6.73 9.37 -14.04
C ARG A 360 6.63 10.43 -12.95
N TYR A 361 5.44 11.00 -12.71
CA TYR A 361 5.21 11.94 -11.61
C TYR A 361 5.56 11.35 -10.26
N ALA A 362 5.14 10.10 -9.99
CA ALA A 362 5.46 9.42 -8.76
C ALA A 362 6.96 9.14 -8.59
N ARG A 363 7.64 8.70 -9.66
CA ARG A 363 9.07 8.36 -9.63
C ARG A 363 9.96 9.59 -9.47
N GLU A 364 9.70 10.63 -10.26
CA GLU A 364 10.55 11.82 -10.34
C GLU A 364 10.13 12.91 -9.35
N HIS A 365 9.05 12.66 -8.57
CA HIS A 365 8.47 13.64 -7.65
C HIS A 365 8.14 14.98 -8.31
N ILE A 366 7.65 14.93 -9.56
CA ILE A 366 7.27 16.14 -10.30
C ILE A 366 6.21 16.92 -9.51
N ASP A 367 6.37 18.24 -9.45
CA ASP A 367 5.48 19.14 -8.70
C ASP A 367 5.23 18.69 -7.24
N ASP A 368 6.32 18.22 -6.58
CA ASP A 368 6.29 17.71 -5.20
C ASP A 368 5.35 16.51 -4.98
N ALA A 369 5.15 15.68 -6.01
CA ALA A 369 4.28 14.51 -5.93
C ALA A 369 4.62 13.61 -4.72
N ILE A 370 3.58 13.26 -3.95
CA ILE A 370 3.66 12.37 -2.78
C ILE A 370 2.85 11.10 -3.05
N LYS A 371 1.53 11.20 -3.12
CA LYS A 371 0.64 10.14 -3.59
C LYS A 371 -0.05 10.57 -4.87
N VAL A 372 0.19 9.81 -5.91
CA VAL A 372 -0.43 9.96 -7.22
C VAL A 372 -1.51 8.91 -7.34
N VAL A 373 -2.71 9.34 -7.68
CA VAL A 373 -3.88 8.46 -7.85
C VAL A 373 -4.25 8.39 -9.33
N VAL A 374 -4.57 7.20 -9.79
CA VAL A 374 -5.10 6.94 -11.12
C VAL A 374 -6.57 6.55 -10.98
N THR A 375 -7.47 7.20 -11.73
CA THR A 375 -8.91 6.94 -11.71
C THR A 375 -9.36 6.28 -13.00
N THR A 376 -10.31 5.35 -12.89
CA THR A 376 -10.95 4.73 -14.06
C THR A 376 -12.22 5.48 -14.48
N ARG A 377 -12.81 6.28 -13.59
CA ARG A 377 -14.12 6.96 -13.82
C ARG A 377 -14.13 7.89 -15.02
N ASN A 378 -12.99 8.48 -15.39
CA ASN A 378 -12.87 9.35 -16.57
C ASN A 378 -12.67 8.58 -17.89
N THR A 379 -12.45 7.28 -17.86
CA THR A 379 -12.28 6.45 -19.06
C THR A 379 -13.60 6.23 -19.80
N GLU A 380 -14.74 6.30 -19.14
CA GLU A 380 -16.05 6.21 -19.80
C GLU A 380 -16.32 7.42 -20.71
N LEU A 381 -15.91 8.62 -20.31
CA LEU A 381 -16.01 9.82 -21.14
C LEU A 381 -15.03 9.76 -22.34
N ALA A 382 -13.87 9.14 -22.18
CA ALA A 382 -12.89 8.94 -23.24
C ALA A 382 -13.33 7.87 -24.27
N ARG A 383 -14.11 6.84 -23.86
CA ARG A 383 -14.72 5.87 -24.77
C ARG A 383 -15.69 6.50 -25.76
N ALA A 384 -16.42 7.55 -25.32
CA ALA A 384 -17.36 8.28 -26.16
C ALA A 384 -16.66 9.24 -27.16
N ALA A 385 -15.38 9.56 -26.97
CA ALA A 385 -14.62 10.53 -27.74
C ALA A 385 -13.65 9.93 -28.78
N VAL A 386 -13.42 8.59 -28.78
CA VAL A 386 -12.50 7.93 -29.74
C VAL A 386 -13.32 7.38 -30.92
N PRO A 387 -13.13 7.88 -32.17
CA PRO A 387 -13.66 7.22 -33.36
C PRO A 387 -13.08 5.81 -33.52
N ALA A 388 -13.90 4.88 -33.99
CA ALA A 388 -13.59 3.44 -34.10
C ALA A 388 -12.47 3.04 -35.09
N ASP A 389 -11.69 3.98 -35.63
CA ASP A 389 -10.64 3.74 -36.62
C ASP A 389 -9.35 4.44 -36.26
N ASP A 390 -8.56 3.88 -35.36
CA ASP A 390 -7.11 4.05 -35.39
C ASP A 390 -6.36 2.82 -34.85
N LYS A 391 -6.07 1.90 -35.76
CA LYS A 391 -5.26 0.70 -35.52
C LYS A 391 -3.74 0.98 -35.46
N SER A 392 -3.29 2.24 -35.30
CA SER A 392 -1.88 2.65 -35.51
C SER A 392 -1.16 3.18 -34.28
N MET A 393 -1.70 3.00 -33.04
CA MET A 393 -0.90 3.38 -31.86
C MET A 393 -0.45 2.15 -31.05
N HIS A 394 0.53 1.44 -31.61
CA HIS A 394 1.42 0.61 -30.82
C HIS A 394 2.48 1.53 -30.17
N GLY A 395 2.08 2.20 -29.12
CA GLY A 395 2.98 2.97 -28.28
C GLY A 395 3.84 2.06 -27.38
N ASN A 396 4.88 1.45 -27.93
CA ASN A 396 5.95 0.82 -27.17
C ASN A 396 6.78 1.93 -26.52
N THR A 397 6.41 2.39 -25.36
CA THR A 397 7.25 3.28 -24.55
C THR A 397 8.29 2.43 -23.82
N LYS A 398 9.47 2.23 -24.43
CA LYS A 398 10.66 1.80 -23.69
C LYS A 398 10.98 2.89 -22.66
N VAL A 399 10.97 2.54 -21.40
CA VAL A 399 11.53 3.38 -20.34
C VAL A 399 13.05 3.38 -20.55
N SER A 400 13.60 4.47 -21.10
CA SER A 400 15.04 4.63 -21.28
C SER A 400 15.74 4.86 -19.94
N ASP A 401 16.82 4.10 -19.72
CA ASP A 401 17.76 4.32 -18.63
C ASP A 401 18.34 5.75 -18.67
N GLY A 402 18.27 6.44 -17.53
CA GLY A 402 18.93 7.70 -17.25
C GLY A 402 19.22 7.81 -15.78
#